data_6d5c587cca4f63fa515060cc83922d3b
#
_entry.id   6d5c587cca4f63fa515060cc83922d3b
#
_cell.length_a   1.000
_cell.length_b   1.000
_cell.length_c   1.000
_cell.angle_alpha   90.00
_cell.angle_beta   90.00
_cell.angle_gamma   90.00
#
_symmetry.space_group_name_H-M   'P 1'
#
loop_
_entity.id
_entity.type
_entity.pdbx_description
1 polymer ?
#
loop_
_entity_poly.entity_id
_entity_poly.type
_entity_poly.pdbx_seq_one_letter_code
_entity_poly.pdbx_strand_id
1 'polypeptide(L)'
;RKEMAIEAATNELQLFADDLEIEWDHNMDTLSAEAYPSYGVLGMLPEYHITAEEAAETSSTILLLFYSDGKPLTRALTHYIPESNTTVISLLGGSENSVQTIADQIEIFNQIKTEDSPICIANSMSQFFVYGDTVYGDNMLMPVNFYPEEKLDYPYFQSMDTDGYPLIMVEDFEFIMKELEKHPEWIGGIPLYLLPKYPHSVVVRNRWIFGTAGVLLLIWFGFASYRVYRAKRQAKAE
;
A
#
# COMPACT_ATOMS: atom_id res chain seq x y z
N ARG A 1 -7.12 17.34 13.40
CA ARG A 1 -7.55 17.12 12.00
C ARG A 1 -8.63 16.05 11.92
N LYS A 2 -8.45 14.87 12.53
CA LYS A 2 -9.43 13.77 12.51
C LYS A 2 -10.78 14.20 13.07
N GLU A 3 -10.81 14.90 14.19
CA GLU A 3 -12.04 15.42 14.81
C GLU A 3 -12.77 16.40 13.89
N MET A 4 -12.06 17.35 13.27
CA MET A 4 -12.63 18.29 12.31
C MET A 4 -13.19 17.58 11.06
N ALA A 5 -12.53 16.53 10.59
CA ALA A 5 -12.99 15.74 9.47
C ALA A 5 -14.30 15.00 9.81
N ILE A 6 -14.35 14.37 10.99
CA ILE A 6 -15.54 13.67 11.46
C ILE A 6 -16.70 14.65 11.62
N GLU A 7 -16.47 15.80 12.27
CA GLU A 7 -17.51 16.83 12.46
C GLU A 7 -18.07 17.34 11.12
N ALA A 8 -17.19 17.73 10.20
CA ALA A 8 -17.58 18.22 8.89
C ALA A 8 -18.40 17.17 8.11
N ALA A 9 -17.93 15.94 8.04
CA ALA A 9 -18.61 14.89 7.30
C ALA A 9 -19.91 14.43 7.96
N THR A 10 -19.99 14.46 9.30
CA THR A 10 -21.22 14.17 10.03
C THR A 10 -22.30 15.21 9.74
N ASN A 11 -21.94 16.48 9.71
CA ASN A 11 -22.87 17.57 9.37
C ASN A 11 -23.42 17.42 7.95
N GLU A 12 -22.56 17.08 6.97
CA GLU A 12 -22.99 16.83 5.59
C GLU A 12 -23.87 15.58 5.49
N LEU A 13 -23.53 14.51 6.20
CA LEU A 13 -24.33 13.30 6.23
C LEU A 13 -25.75 13.59 6.76
N GLN A 14 -25.88 14.39 7.81
CA GLN A 14 -27.18 14.81 8.34
C GLN A 14 -28.03 15.60 7.33
N LEU A 15 -27.36 16.41 6.49
CA LEU A 15 -28.06 17.28 5.54
C LEU A 15 -28.45 16.56 4.25
N PHE A 16 -27.66 15.60 3.81
CA PHE A 16 -27.75 15.04 2.47
C PHE A 16 -27.96 13.53 2.41
N ALA A 17 -28.15 12.83 3.56
CA ALA A 17 -28.31 11.38 3.56
C ALA A 17 -29.49 10.92 2.68
N ASP A 18 -30.61 11.61 2.73
CA ASP A 18 -31.79 11.30 1.93
C ASP A 18 -31.54 11.52 0.43
N ASP A 19 -30.84 12.62 0.07
CA ASP A 19 -30.51 12.95 -1.31
C ASP A 19 -29.50 11.96 -1.91
N LEU A 20 -28.68 11.35 -1.08
CA LEU A 20 -27.66 10.35 -1.46
C LEU A 20 -28.16 8.91 -1.35
N GLU A 21 -29.46 8.72 -1.05
CA GLU A 21 -30.08 7.40 -0.88
C GLU A 21 -29.34 6.53 0.17
N ILE A 22 -28.80 7.17 1.22
CA ILE A 22 -28.13 6.50 2.34
C ILE A 22 -29.22 6.04 3.32
N GLU A 23 -29.36 4.74 3.51
CA GLU A 23 -30.33 4.15 4.45
C GLU A 23 -29.87 4.38 5.90
N TRP A 24 -30.25 5.49 6.48
CA TRP A 24 -29.94 5.87 7.85
C TRP A 24 -31.14 6.50 8.53
N ASP A 25 -31.38 6.13 9.78
CA ASP A 25 -32.51 6.64 10.62
C ASP A 25 -32.26 8.03 11.24
N HIS A 26 -31.14 8.68 10.87
CA HIS A 26 -30.66 9.97 11.40
C HIS A 26 -30.42 9.98 12.92
N ASN A 27 -30.28 8.79 13.52
CA ASN A 27 -29.99 8.67 14.94
C ASN A 27 -28.50 8.89 15.22
N MET A 28 -28.17 10.04 15.76
CA MET A 28 -26.77 10.41 16.06
C MET A 28 -26.16 9.56 17.20
N ASP A 29 -26.98 9.03 18.09
CA ASP A 29 -26.50 8.23 19.22
C ASP A 29 -25.92 6.87 18.76
N THR A 30 -26.33 6.41 17.57
CA THR A 30 -25.88 5.16 16.98
C THR A 30 -24.75 5.34 15.97
N LEU A 31 -24.48 6.59 15.57
CA LEU A 31 -23.49 6.92 14.56
C LEU A 31 -22.07 6.88 15.13
N SER A 32 -21.19 6.17 14.47
CA SER A 32 -19.75 6.18 14.75
C SER A 32 -18.95 6.33 13.47
N ALA A 33 -17.72 6.83 13.57
CA ALA A 33 -16.84 7.00 12.44
C ALA A 33 -15.41 6.58 12.78
N GLU A 34 -14.79 5.86 11.86
CA GLU A 34 -13.36 5.56 11.88
C GLU A 34 -12.63 6.43 10.87
N ALA A 35 -11.48 6.97 11.26
CA ALA A 35 -10.74 7.96 10.48
C ALA A 35 -9.33 7.47 10.13
N TYR A 36 -9.06 7.35 8.85
CA TYR A 36 -7.79 6.90 8.30
C TYR A 36 -7.12 8.00 7.46
N PRO A 37 -5.84 8.33 7.71
CA PRO A 37 -5.09 9.19 6.80
C PRO A 37 -5.16 8.62 5.38
N SER A 38 -5.48 9.47 4.41
CA SER A 38 -5.67 9.02 3.04
C SER A 38 -4.74 9.77 2.10
N TYR A 39 -4.17 9.03 1.16
CA TYR A 39 -3.28 9.55 0.13
C TYR A 39 -3.79 9.15 -1.25
N GLY A 40 -3.74 10.10 -2.18
CA GLY A 40 -3.79 9.75 -3.59
C GLY A 40 -2.50 9.02 -3.97
N VAL A 41 -2.61 7.91 -4.65
CA VAL A 41 -1.43 7.13 -5.06
C VAL A 41 -0.50 7.91 -5.98
N LEU A 42 -1.02 8.88 -6.74
CA LEU A 42 -0.21 9.84 -7.50
C LEU A 42 0.71 10.70 -6.61
N GLY A 43 0.33 10.90 -5.32
CA GLY A 43 1.17 11.57 -4.33
C GLY A 43 2.21 10.65 -3.67
N MET A 44 2.15 9.34 -3.93
CA MET A 44 3.13 8.34 -3.48
C MET A 44 4.20 8.06 -4.53
N LEU A 45 4.24 8.81 -5.65
CA LEU A 45 5.26 8.63 -6.68
C LEU A 45 6.67 8.94 -6.15
N PRO A 46 7.71 8.36 -6.75
CA PRO A 46 9.05 8.12 -6.21
C PRO A 46 9.87 9.30 -5.75
N GLU A 47 9.46 10.49 -6.06
CA GLU A 47 10.06 11.69 -5.49
C GLU A 47 9.74 11.84 -4.00
N TYR A 48 8.82 11.03 -3.49
CA TYR A 48 8.28 11.04 -2.14
C TYR A 48 8.18 9.60 -1.62
N HIS A 49 9.29 9.02 -1.19
CA HIS A 49 9.28 7.81 -0.35
C HIS A 49 8.65 8.15 1.01
N ILE A 50 7.34 8.33 1.01
CA ILE A 50 6.60 8.64 2.22
C ILE A 50 6.37 7.32 2.94
N THR A 51 6.94 7.19 4.13
CA THR A 51 6.63 6.07 5.03
C THR A 51 5.18 6.17 5.50
N ALA A 52 4.60 5.08 5.98
CA ALA A 52 3.25 5.11 6.55
C ALA A 52 3.14 6.09 7.73
N GLU A 53 4.20 6.21 8.54
CA GLU A 53 4.28 7.16 9.65
C GLU A 53 4.25 8.62 9.15
N GLU A 54 5.09 8.96 8.19
CA GLU A 54 5.13 10.29 7.58
C GLU A 54 3.81 10.60 6.88
N ALA A 55 3.21 9.60 6.21
CA ALA A 55 1.90 9.68 5.63
C ALA A 55 0.83 10.03 6.68
N ALA A 56 0.81 9.36 7.81
CA ALA A 56 -0.14 9.61 8.88
C ALA A 56 -0.02 11.03 9.47
N GLU A 57 1.21 11.56 9.54
CA GLU A 57 1.49 12.89 10.10
C GLU A 57 1.15 14.03 9.13
N THR A 58 1.47 13.85 7.85
CA THR A 58 1.42 14.95 6.87
C THR A 58 0.13 15.00 6.07
N SER A 59 -0.65 13.91 6.00
CA SER A 59 -1.88 13.88 5.19
C SER A 59 -2.84 15.00 5.53
N SER A 60 -3.24 15.73 4.49
CA SER A 60 -4.37 16.66 4.54
C SER A 60 -5.71 15.98 4.24
N THR A 61 -5.68 14.74 3.76
CA THR A 61 -6.86 13.99 3.36
C THR A 61 -7.13 12.86 4.36
N ILE A 62 -8.38 12.69 4.73
CA ILE A 62 -8.83 11.65 5.65
C ILE A 62 -10.00 10.90 5.03
N LEU A 63 -9.90 9.57 4.96
CA LEU A 63 -11.03 8.69 4.67
C LEU A 63 -11.75 8.40 5.97
N LEU A 64 -13.05 8.61 5.97
CA LEU A 64 -13.95 8.26 7.05
C LEU A 64 -14.82 7.08 6.64
N LEU A 65 -14.93 6.09 7.50
CA LEU A 65 -15.89 5.00 7.38
C LEU A 65 -16.94 5.20 8.47
N PHE A 66 -18.20 5.39 8.07
CA PHE A 66 -19.33 5.60 8.97
C PHE A 66 -20.07 4.29 9.23
N TYR A 67 -20.50 4.14 10.46
CA TYR A 67 -21.28 3.01 10.94
C TYR A 67 -22.49 3.49 11.71
N SER A 68 -23.63 2.81 11.57
CA SER A 68 -24.81 2.98 12.40
C SER A 68 -25.12 1.67 13.12
N ASP A 69 -25.23 1.69 14.44
CA ASP A 69 -25.37 0.50 15.27
C ASP A 69 -24.28 -0.58 14.99
N GLY A 70 -23.06 -0.13 14.69
CA GLY A 70 -21.93 -1.01 14.35
C GLY A 70 -22.01 -1.64 12.96
N LYS A 71 -23.00 -1.29 12.14
CA LYS A 71 -23.10 -1.73 10.75
C LYS A 71 -22.54 -0.67 9.82
N PRO A 72 -21.79 -1.06 8.77
CA PRO A 72 -21.32 -0.14 7.76
C PRO A 72 -22.46 0.68 7.17
N LEU A 73 -22.27 1.97 7.03
CA LEU A 73 -23.27 2.89 6.51
C LEU A 73 -22.82 3.53 5.20
N THR A 74 -21.79 4.34 5.28
CA THR A 74 -21.24 5.07 4.13
C THR A 74 -19.80 5.50 4.41
N ARG A 75 -19.19 6.17 3.44
CA ARG A 75 -17.84 6.72 3.59
C ARG A 75 -17.78 8.17 3.15
N ALA A 76 -16.83 8.90 3.69
CA ALA A 76 -16.51 10.25 3.24
C ALA A 76 -15.01 10.40 3.04
N LEU A 77 -14.63 11.19 2.04
CA LEU A 77 -13.27 11.64 1.84
C LEU A 77 -13.23 13.13 2.10
N THR A 78 -12.45 13.54 3.08
CA THR A 78 -12.33 14.93 3.50
C THR A 78 -10.94 15.46 3.18
N HIS A 79 -10.83 16.76 2.96
CA HIS A 79 -9.57 17.42 2.71
C HIS A 79 -9.44 18.66 3.62
N TYR A 80 -8.36 18.71 4.39
CA TYR A 80 -8.05 19.86 5.24
C TYR A 80 -7.31 20.93 4.44
N ILE A 81 -7.79 22.16 4.49
CA ILE A 81 -7.21 23.34 3.84
C ILE A 81 -6.53 24.20 4.90
N PRO A 82 -5.18 24.19 4.99
CA PRO A 82 -4.45 24.88 6.06
C PRO A 82 -4.67 26.40 6.04
N GLU A 83 -4.77 26.99 4.85
CA GLU A 83 -4.87 28.44 4.66
C GLU A 83 -6.14 29.02 5.29
N SER A 84 -7.23 28.28 5.26
CA SER A 84 -8.52 28.67 5.84
C SER A 84 -8.83 27.99 7.18
N ASN A 85 -8.01 27.04 7.60
CA ASN A 85 -8.27 26.16 8.75
C ASN A 85 -9.64 25.50 8.66
N THR A 86 -9.99 25.02 7.47
CA THR A 86 -11.28 24.38 7.20
C THR A 86 -11.09 22.99 6.64
N THR A 87 -12.09 22.15 6.85
CA THR A 87 -12.17 20.83 6.20
C THR A 87 -13.31 20.85 5.19
N VAL A 88 -13.01 20.43 3.97
CA VAL A 88 -14.00 20.27 2.90
C VAL A 88 -14.20 18.78 2.62
N ILE A 89 -15.41 18.44 2.19
CA ILE A 89 -15.74 17.08 1.78
C ILE A 89 -15.58 17.01 0.27
N SER A 90 -14.74 16.10 -0.17
CA SER A 90 -14.50 15.84 -1.59
C SER A 90 -15.33 14.67 -2.12
N LEU A 91 -15.79 13.80 -1.23
CA LEU A 91 -16.66 12.67 -1.54
C LEU A 91 -17.48 12.33 -0.30
N LEU A 92 -18.78 12.19 -0.44
CA LEU A 92 -19.66 11.57 0.53
C LEU A 92 -20.53 10.57 -0.23
N GLY A 93 -20.60 9.34 0.24
CA GLY A 93 -21.38 8.28 -0.39
C GLY A 93 -20.58 6.99 -0.54
N GLY A 94 -21.26 5.98 -1.02
CA GLY A 94 -20.74 4.62 -1.18
C GLY A 94 -21.71 3.64 -0.51
N SER A 95 -21.81 2.43 -1.08
CA SER A 95 -22.67 1.39 -0.52
C SER A 95 -22.09 0.81 0.77
N GLU A 96 -22.96 0.28 1.62
CA GLU A 96 -22.59 -0.49 2.80
C GLU A 96 -21.53 -1.57 2.47
N ASN A 97 -21.72 -2.28 1.37
CA ASN A 97 -20.76 -3.30 0.91
C ASN A 97 -19.37 -2.71 0.63
N SER A 98 -19.28 -1.49 0.10
CA SER A 98 -18.00 -0.86 -0.17
C SER A 98 -17.27 -0.46 1.12
N VAL A 99 -18.00 -0.02 2.13
CA VAL A 99 -17.47 0.27 3.47
C VAL A 99 -17.03 -1.01 4.15
N GLN A 100 -17.88 -2.03 4.15
CA GLN A 100 -17.56 -3.34 4.74
C GLN A 100 -16.29 -3.91 4.12
N THR A 101 -16.15 -3.87 2.80
CA THR A 101 -14.97 -4.41 2.13
C THR A 101 -13.68 -3.69 2.53
N ILE A 102 -13.73 -2.37 2.71
CA ILE A 102 -12.57 -1.61 3.20
C ILE A 102 -12.26 -2.00 4.64
N ALA A 103 -13.29 -2.07 5.50
CA ALA A 103 -13.15 -2.44 6.90
C ALA A 103 -12.57 -3.86 7.06
N ASP A 104 -13.09 -4.85 6.34
CA ASP A 104 -12.57 -6.22 6.34
C ASP A 104 -11.10 -6.26 5.93
N GLN A 105 -10.71 -5.48 4.93
CA GLN A 105 -9.32 -5.43 4.49
C GLN A 105 -8.40 -4.77 5.52
N ILE A 106 -8.89 -3.75 6.23
CA ILE A 106 -8.18 -3.13 7.35
C ILE A 106 -8.01 -4.14 8.49
N GLU A 107 -9.04 -4.93 8.81
CA GLU A 107 -8.95 -5.96 9.83
C GLU A 107 -7.92 -7.03 9.49
N ILE A 108 -7.89 -7.49 8.23
CA ILE A 108 -6.87 -8.42 7.74
C ILE A 108 -5.48 -7.80 7.85
N PHE A 109 -5.32 -6.56 7.43
CA PHE A 109 -4.03 -5.86 7.50
C PHE A 109 -3.54 -5.67 8.94
N ASN A 110 -4.44 -5.42 9.88
CA ASN A 110 -4.13 -5.32 11.31
C ASN A 110 -3.48 -6.59 11.89
N GLN A 111 -3.74 -7.77 11.31
CA GLN A 111 -3.16 -9.03 11.76
C GLN A 111 -1.67 -9.16 11.38
N ILE A 112 -1.24 -8.42 10.37
CA ILE A 112 0.10 -8.52 9.79
C ILE A 112 0.93 -7.24 9.89
N LYS A 113 0.33 -6.12 10.30
CA LYS A 113 1.05 -4.87 10.49
C LYS A 113 2.05 -4.95 11.64
N THR A 114 3.12 -4.19 11.57
CA THR A 114 4.00 -3.99 12.73
C THR A 114 3.29 -3.19 13.82
N GLU A 115 3.63 -3.42 15.09
CA GLU A 115 2.88 -2.89 16.23
C GLU A 115 2.73 -1.36 16.19
N ASP A 116 3.78 -0.66 15.83
CA ASP A 116 3.84 0.81 15.82
C ASP A 116 3.40 1.44 14.49
N SER A 117 3.21 0.64 13.42
CA SER A 117 2.86 1.20 12.12
C SER A 117 1.42 1.74 12.10
N PRO A 118 1.22 2.99 11.67
CA PRO A 118 -0.12 3.49 11.41
C PRO A 118 -0.70 2.82 10.16
N ILE A 119 -2.03 2.73 10.11
CA ILE A 119 -2.74 2.36 8.90
C ILE A 119 -3.12 3.61 8.15
N CYS A 120 -2.74 3.66 6.88
CA CYS A 120 -3.17 4.66 5.92
C CYS A 120 -3.97 4.01 4.80
N ILE A 121 -4.79 4.81 4.13
CA ILE A 121 -5.53 4.35 2.95
C ILE A 121 -4.99 5.07 1.73
N ALA A 122 -4.40 4.34 0.81
CA ALA A 122 -4.05 4.87 -0.49
C ALA A 122 -5.22 4.70 -1.46
N ASN A 123 -5.50 5.70 -2.28
CA ASN A 123 -6.51 5.59 -3.32
C ASN A 123 -5.93 5.94 -4.69
N SER A 124 -6.28 5.19 -5.71
CA SER A 124 -5.93 5.47 -7.09
C SER A 124 -7.01 4.94 -8.02
N MET A 125 -7.45 5.74 -8.96
CA MET A 125 -8.37 5.32 -10.02
C MET A 125 -9.57 4.51 -9.50
N SER A 126 -10.20 4.96 -8.42
CA SER A 126 -11.34 4.29 -7.76
C SER A 126 -11.00 2.98 -7.04
N GLN A 127 -9.72 2.65 -6.91
CA GLN A 127 -9.25 1.51 -6.12
C GLN A 127 -8.60 1.99 -4.83
N PHE A 128 -8.93 1.31 -3.73
CA PHE A 128 -8.35 1.55 -2.41
C PHE A 128 -7.29 0.50 -2.10
N PHE A 129 -6.30 0.91 -1.31
CA PHE A 129 -5.27 0.05 -0.75
C PHE A 129 -5.11 0.37 0.72
N VAL A 130 -5.02 -0.65 1.55
CA VAL A 130 -4.53 -0.49 2.91
C VAL A 130 -3.01 -0.42 2.86
N TYR A 131 -2.43 0.58 3.51
CA TYR A 131 -1.01 0.89 3.44
C TYR A 131 -0.38 1.00 4.81
N GLY A 132 0.78 0.43 4.99
CA GLY A 132 1.56 0.48 6.22
C GLY A 132 2.75 -0.47 6.20
N ASP A 133 3.48 -0.53 7.32
CA ASP A 133 4.54 -1.50 7.51
C ASP A 133 3.99 -2.80 8.07
N THR A 134 4.49 -3.91 7.57
CA THR A 134 4.03 -5.24 7.93
C THR A 134 5.20 -6.11 8.39
N VAL A 135 4.89 -7.25 8.99
CA VAL A 135 5.90 -8.25 9.36
C VAL A 135 6.62 -8.84 8.13
N TYR A 136 6.11 -8.60 6.93
CA TYR A 136 6.69 -9.05 5.66
C TYR A 136 7.53 -8.00 4.95
N GLY A 137 7.47 -6.74 5.38
CA GLY A 137 8.26 -5.63 4.84
C GLY A 137 7.64 -4.27 5.14
N ASP A 138 8.44 -3.24 4.92
CA ASP A 138 8.05 -1.85 5.10
C ASP A 138 7.30 -1.35 3.85
N ASN A 139 6.43 -0.36 4.04
CA ASN A 139 5.71 0.33 2.97
C ASN A 139 4.95 -0.63 2.03
N MET A 140 4.13 -1.50 2.62
CA MET A 140 3.35 -2.48 1.88
C MET A 140 1.94 -1.98 1.59
N LEU A 141 1.47 -2.22 0.38
CA LEU A 141 0.12 -1.95 -0.10
C LEU A 141 -0.66 -3.26 -0.18
N MET A 142 -1.84 -3.30 0.43
CA MET A 142 -2.78 -4.41 0.28
C MET A 142 -4.02 -3.91 -0.46
N PRO A 143 -4.28 -4.37 -1.69
CA PRO A 143 -5.41 -3.91 -2.47
C PRO A 143 -6.74 -4.33 -1.84
N VAL A 144 -7.68 -3.39 -1.75
CA VAL A 144 -9.08 -3.64 -1.38
C VAL A 144 -9.81 -4.23 -2.60
N ASN A 145 -10.77 -5.13 -2.38
CA ASN A 145 -11.50 -5.82 -3.45
C ASN A 145 -10.64 -6.72 -4.37
N PHE A 146 -9.61 -7.28 -3.83
CA PHE A 146 -8.80 -8.22 -4.59
C PHE A 146 -9.30 -9.65 -4.34
N TYR A 147 -9.79 -10.31 -5.37
CA TYR A 147 -10.32 -11.68 -5.23
C TYR A 147 -9.20 -12.69 -4.95
N PRO A 148 -9.29 -13.48 -3.87
CA PRO A 148 -8.23 -14.41 -3.47
C PRO A 148 -7.83 -15.42 -4.54
N GLU A 149 -8.79 -15.89 -5.32
CA GLU A 149 -8.61 -16.93 -6.32
C GLU A 149 -7.75 -16.49 -7.52
N GLU A 150 -7.78 -15.20 -7.86
CA GLU A 150 -6.96 -14.65 -8.95
C GLU A 150 -5.52 -14.31 -8.50
N LYS A 151 -5.28 -14.21 -7.20
CA LYS A 151 -4.00 -13.76 -6.61
C LYS A 151 -2.88 -14.77 -6.72
N LEU A 152 -3.23 -16.04 -6.54
CA LEU A 152 -2.23 -17.11 -6.43
C LEU A 152 -1.54 -17.43 -7.74
N ASP A 153 -2.13 -17.04 -8.87
CA ASP A 153 -1.57 -17.32 -10.20
C ASP A 153 -0.56 -16.28 -10.70
N TYR A 154 -0.46 -15.12 -10.01
CA TYR A 154 0.53 -14.11 -10.38
C TYR A 154 1.91 -14.44 -9.82
N PRO A 155 2.93 -14.58 -10.67
CA PRO A 155 4.30 -14.89 -10.23
C PRO A 155 4.85 -13.90 -9.20
N TYR A 156 4.39 -12.65 -9.23
CA TYR A 156 4.74 -11.63 -8.26
C TYR A 156 4.40 -12.07 -6.83
N PHE A 157 3.12 -12.41 -6.58
CA PHE A 157 2.68 -12.83 -5.24
C PHE A 157 3.26 -14.18 -4.83
N GLN A 158 3.44 -15.11 -5.77
CA GLN A 158 4.07 -16.39 -5.50
C GLN A 158 5.55 -16.28 -5.09
N SER A 159 6.21 -15.21 -5.53
CA SER A 159 7.62 -14.96 -5.22
C SER A 159 7.84 -14.24 -3.90
N MET A 160 6.79 -13.69 -3.30
CA MET A 160 6.79 -13.07 -1.99
C MET A 160 6.42 -14.12 -0.93
N ASP A 161 7.23 -14.21 0.10
CA ASP A 161 6.96 -15.07 1.26
C ASP A 161 6.06 -14.29 2.25
N THR A 162 4.77 -14.17 1.90
CA THR A 162 3.78 -13.36 2.63
C THR A 162 2.62 -14.19 3.17
N ASP A 163 2.79 -15.51 3.35
CA ASP A 163 1.74 -16.42 3.82
C ASP A 163 0.42 -16.30 3.04
N GLY A 164 0.52 -15.94 1.75
CA GLY A 164 -0.63 -15.77 0.85
C GLY A 164 -1.32 -14.40 0.93
N TYR A 165 -0.83 -13.45 1.72
CA TYR A 165 -1.33 -12.09 1.70
C TYR A 165 -0.94 -11.37 0.39
N PRO A 166 -1.87 -10.68 -0.27
CA PRO A 166 -1.61 -10.00 -1.55
C PRO A 166 -0.95 -8.64 -1.33
N LEU A 167 0.28 -8.66 -0.88
CA LEU A 167 1.03 -7.45 -0.59
C LEU A 167 1.80 -6.99 -1.83
N ILE A 168 1.80 -5.69 -2.08
CA ILE A 168 2.54 -5.04 -3.15
C ILE A 168 3.49 -4.04 -2.50
N MET A 169 4.76 -4.08 -2.84
CA MET A 169 5.72 -3.08 -2.40
C MET A 169 5.42 -1.75 -3.10
N VAL A 170 5.51 -0.64 -2.37
CA VAL A 170 5.30 0.70 -2.95
C VAL A 170 6.21 0.94 -4.16
N GLU A 171 7.46 0.53 -4.11
CA GLU A 171 8.42 0.65 -5.20
C GLU A 171 7.98 -0.08 -6.48
N ASP A 172 7.37 -1.26 -6.34
CA ASP A 172 6.84 -2.02 -7.47
C ASP A 172 5.54 -1.42 -8.00
N PHE A 173 4.76 -0.82 -7.11
CA PHE A 173 3.57 -0.07 -7.48
C PHE A 173 3.90 1.18 -8.30
N GLU A 174 4.98 1.87 -8.00
CA GLU A 174 5.50 2.98 -8.80
C GLU A 174 5.79 2.58 -10.25
N PHE A 175 6.30 1.38 -10.45
CA PHE A 175 6.52 0.86 -11.81
C PHE A 175 5.20 0.76 -12.58
N ILE A 176 4.14 0.26 -11.95
CA ILE A 176 2.80 0.19 -12.55
C ILE A 176 2.30 1.59 -12.91
N MET A 177 2.44 2.54 -12.01
CA MET A 177 1.96 3.91 -12.24
C MET A 177 2.69 4.59 -13.41
N LYS A 178 4.01 4.40 -13.52
CA LYS A 178 4.79 4.90 -14.67
C LYS A 178 4.39 4.26 -16.00
N GLU A 179 4.00 2.99 -15.99
CA GLU A 179 3.48 2.34 -17.19
C GLU A 179 2.07 2.87 -17.54
N LEU A 180 1.21 3.10 -16.54
CA LEU A 180 -0.12 3.66 -16.74
C LEU A 180 -0.10 5.10 -17.28
N GLU A 181 0.87 5.92 -16.90
CA GLU A 181 1.06 7.26 -17.46
C GLU A 181 1.24 7.25 -18.98
N LYS A 182 1.74 6.16 -19.54
CA LYS A 182 1.89 5.98 -20.99
C LYS A 182 0.58 5.62 -21.69
N HIS A 183 -0.44 5.26 -20.90
CA HIS A 183 -1.75 4.79 -21.35
C HIS A 183 -2.89 5.65 -20.76
N PRO A 184 -2.98 6.95 -21.12
CA PRO A 184 -3.97 7.87 -20.54
C PRO A 184 -5.41 7.47 -20.84
N GLU A 185 -5.63 6.57 -21.81
CA GLU A 185 -6.93 5.98 -22.12
C GLU A 185 -7.40 4.95 -21.08
N TRP A 186 -6.55 4.52 -20.18
CA TRP A 186 -6.89 3.53 -19.16
C TRP A 186 -7.75 4.17 -18.06
N ILE A 187 -8.99 3.72 -17.93
CA ILE A 187 -9.98 4.24 -16.97
C ILE A 187 -10.35 3.16 -15.91
N GLY A 188 -9.74 2.00 -15.98
CA GLY A 188 -10.02 0.89 -15.05
C GLY A 188 -9.11 0.90 -13.83
N GLY A 189 -9.39 -0.01 -12.90
CA GLY A 189 -8.52 -0.26 -11.75
C GLY A 189 -7.09 -0.67 -12.17
N ILE A 190 -6.21 -0.82 -11.21
CA ILE A 190 -4.80 -1.12 -11.49
C ILE A 190 -4.67 -2.49 -12.13
N PRO A 191 -4.14 -2.56 -13.35
CA PRO A 191 -3.98 -3.82 -14.05
C PRO A 191 -2.82 -4.62 -13.45
N LEU A 192 -3.14 -5.68 -12.74
CA LEU A 192 -2.16 -6.54 -12.06
C LEU A 192 -1.16 -7.18 -13.01
N TYR A 193 -1.50 -7.33 -14.31
CA TYR A 193 -0.57 -7.85 -15.31
C TYR A 193 0.63 -6.92 -15.56
N LEU A 194 0.55 -5.65 -15.11
CA LEU A 194 1.68 -4.72 -15.13
C LEU A 194 2.62 -4.90 -13.94
N LEU A 195 2.24 -5.69 -12.92
CA LEU A 195 3.17 -6.03 -11.85
C LEU A 195 4.43 -6.69 -12.44
N PRO A 196 5.61 -6.33 -11.95
CA PRO A 196 6.82 -7.02 -12.36
C PRO A 196 6.71 -8.51 -12.02
N LYS A 197 7.35 -9.37 -12.80
CA LYS A 197 7.30 -10.82 -12.54
C LYS A 197 7.82 -11.20 -11.16
N TYR A 198 8.74 -10.43 -10.62
CA TYR A 198 9.33 -10.61 -9.30
C TYR A 198 9.42 -9.25 -8.59
N PRO A 199 9.16 -9.20 -7.29
CA PRO A 199 9.34 -7.99 -6.50
C PRO A 199 10.75 -7.43 -6.60
N HIS A 200 10.86 -6.12 -6.57
CA HIS A 200 12.15 -5.42 -6.67
C HIS A 200 13.15 -5.92 -5.59
N SER A 201 12.69 -6.09 -4.37
CA SER A 201 13.49 -6.62 -3.26
C SER A 201 14.07 -8.00 -3.54
N VAL A 202 13.30 -8.90 -4.18
CA VAL A 202 13.77 -10.25 -4.54
C VAL A 202 14.84 -10.15 -5.62
N VAL A 203 14.67 -9.28 -6.60
CA VAL A 203 15.64 -9.05 -7.67
C VAL A 203 16.94 -8.48 -7.10
N VAL A 204 16.87 -7.47 -6.25
CA VAL A 204 18.03 -6.84 -5.60
C VAL A 204 18.75 -7.86 -4.73
N ARG A 205 18.03 -8.60 -3.87
CA ARG A 205 18.61 -9.65 -3.02
C ARG A 205 19.35 -10.68 -3.83
N ASN A 206 18.75 -11.17 -4.91
CA ASN A 206 19.40 -12.18 -5.77
C ASN A 206 20.63 -11.61 -6.47
N ARG A 207 20.61 -10.36 -6.94
CA ARG A 207 21.80 -9.69 -7.52
C ARG A 207 22.95 -9.62 -6.52
N TRP A 208 22.69 -9.29 -5.26
CA TRP A 208 23.71 -9.26 -4.21
C TRP A 208 24.27 -10.65 -3.92
N ILE A 209 23.41 -11.67 -3.83
CA ILE A 209 23.84 -13.07 -3.62
C ILE A 209 24.73 -13.54 -4.77
N PHE A 210 24.31 -13.34 -6.02
CA PHE A 210 25.11 -13.73 -7.18
C PHE A 210 26.39 -12.88 -7.31
N GLY A 211 26.34 -11.60 -7.00
CA GLY A 211 27.50 -10.72 -6.98
C GLY A 211 28.53 -11.17 -5.95
N THR A 212 28.13 -11.43 -4.71
CA THR A 212 29.03 -11.91 -3.65
C THR A 212 29.58 -13.31 -3.94
N ALA A 213 28.75 -14.21 -4.43
CA ALA A 213 29.21 -15.54 -4.86
C ALA A 213 30.24 -15.46 -5.99
N GLY A 214 30.02 -14.59 -6.97
CA GLY A 214 30.96 -14.34 -8.06
C GLY A 214 32.31 -13.80 -7.55
N VAL A 215 32.30 -12.84 -6.63
CA VAL A 215 33.53 -12.30 -6.02
C VAL A 215 34.27 -13.38 -5.24
N LEU A 216 33.57 -14.21 -4.44
CA LEU A 216 34.18 -15.31 -3.70
C LEU A 216 34.82 -16.34 -4.63
N LEU A 217 34.17 -16.69 -5.73
CA LEU A 217 34.73 -17.57 -6.75
C LEU A 217 36.00 -16.98 -7.37
N LEU A 218 36.02 -15.71 -7.72
CA LEU A 218 37.23 -15.05 -8.26
C LEU A 218 38.38 -15.05 -7.26
N ILE A 219 38.12 -14.77 -5.99
CA ILE A 219 39.12 -14.86 -4.92
C ILE A 219 39.67 -16.31 -4.81
N TRP A 220 38.75 -17.28 -4.82
CA TRP A 220 39.18 -18.70 -4.74
C TRP A 220 40.02 -19.13 -5.93
N PHE A 221 39.60 -18.75 -7.16
CA PHE A 221 40.41 -19.05 -8.37
C PHE A 221 41.76 -18.32 -8.35
N GLY A 222 41.80 -17.06 -7.89
CA GLY A 222 43.03 -16.31 -7.72
C GLY A 222 43.99 -17.00 -6.75
N PHE A 223 43.47 -17.47 -5.63
CA PHE A 223 44.24 -18.16 -4.62
C PHE A 223 44.75 -19.55 -5.10
N ALA A 224 43.91 -20.31 -5.80
CA ALA A 224 44.27 -21.57 -6.39
C ALA A 224 45.38 -21.41 -7.46
N SER A 225 45.22 -20.40 -8.34
CA SER A 225 46.21 -20.09 -9.36
C SER A 225 47.56 -19.67 -8.76
N TYR A 226 47.51 -18.86 -7.69
CA TYR A 226 48.71 -18.45 -6.96
C TYR A 226 49.45 -19.66 -6.33
N ARG A 227 48.72 -20.60 -5.73
CA ARG A 227 49.30 -21.83 -5.19
C ARG A 227 49.99 -22.67 -6.26
N VAL A 228 49.35 -22.86 -7.40
CA VAL A 228 49.93 -23.59 -8.53
C VAL A 228 51.19 -22.90 -9.06
N TYR A 229 51.11 -21.55 -9.20
CA TYR A 229 52.28 -20.76 -9.63
C TYR A 229 53.47 -20.90 -8.65
N ARG A 230 53.19 -20.80 -7.34
CA ARG A 230 54.23 -20.96 -6.28
C ARG A 230 54.84 -22.34 -6.30
N ALA A 231 54.05 -23.41 -6.45
CA ALA A 231 54.56 -24.78 -6.53
C ALA A 231 55.44 -24.99 -7.75
N LYS A 232 55.06 -24.47 -8.93
CA LYS A 232 55.88 -24.53 -10.15
C LYS A 232 57.18 -23.75 -10.02
N ARG A 233 57.23 -22.69 -9.25
CA ARG A 233 58.43 -21.87 -9.03
C ARG A 233 59.43 -22.58 -8.08
N GLN A 234 58.89 -23.28 -7.06
CA GLN A 234 59.71 -24.07 -6.15
C GLN A 234 60.32 -25.27 -6.85
N ALA A 235 59.57 -26.00 -7.68
CA ALA A 235 60.07 -27.14 -8.48
C ALA A 235 61.08 -26.78 -9.57
N LYS A 236 61.27 -25.51 -9.89
CA LYS A 236 62.33 -25.04 -10.81
C LYS A 236 63.60 -24.56 -10.09
N ALA A 237 63.56 -24.46 -8.78
CA ALA A 237 64.67 -23.99 -7.96
C ALA A 237 65.46 -25.15 -7.32
N GLU A 238 64.93 -26.37 -7.40
CA GLU A 238 65.63 -27.66 -7.15
C GLU A 238 66.19 -28.23 -8.46
#